data_810051935cb478d5707749ca1aecdc2c
#
_entry.id   810051935cb478d5707749ca1aecdc2c
#
_cell.length_a   1.000
_cell.length_b   1.000
_cell.length_c   1.000
_cell.angle_alpha   90.00
_cell.angle_beta   90.00
_cell.angle_gamma   90.00
#
_symmetry.space_group_name_H-M   'P 1'
#
loop_
_entity.id
_entity.type
_entity.pdbx_description
1 polymer ?
#
loop_
_entity_poly.entity_id
_entity_poly.type
_entity_poly.pdbx_seq_one_letter_code
_entity_poly.pdbx_strand_id
1 'polypeptide(L)'
;MPCLLRLLPTMVLGALGSCAMFPPNAATSEYLRTTDVGWVISKADKSVHYSLELETVKPILAGVVLDVSFENADGGAPLSSTLVAGANQTRFEFQSPPITKMSSGRTYMIDVTIFADASRKHVLGKHTQGDYSSFSVPID
;
A
#
# COMPACT_ATOMS: atom_id res chain seq x y z
N MET A 1 7.37 10.94 12.03
CA MET A 1 8.17 11.21 13.23
C MET A 1 9.58 10.77 12.97
N PRO A 2 10.55 11.61 13.27
CA PRO A 2 11.93 11.19 13.10
C PRO A 2 12.23 10.04 14.08
N CYS A 3 12.91 9.05 13.59
CA CYS A 3 13.40 7.97 14.42
C CYS A 3 14.52 8.53 15.30
N LEU A 4 14.22 8.76 16.57
CA LEU A 4 15.22 9.19 17.54
C LEU A 4 16.09 7.98 17.89
N LEU A 5 17.28 7.95 17.35
CA LEU A 5 18.32 7.03 17.77
C LEU A 5 18.74 7.44 19.20
N ARG A 6 18.17 6.78 20.21
CA ARG A 6 18.69 6.88 21.56
C ARG A 6 19.99 6.09 21.62
N LEU A 7 21.08 6.78 21.52
CA LEU A 7 22.37 6.27 21.96
C LEU A 7 22.32 6.14 23.47
N LEU A 8 22.04 4.96 23.95
CA LEU A 8 22.31 4.58 25.33
C LEU A 8 23.81 4.24 25.43
N PRO A 9 24.54 4.93 26.27
CA PRO A 9 25.96 4.64 26.45
C PRO A 9 26.12 3.51 27.46
N THR A 10 25.79 2.31 27.11
CA THR A 10 26.29 1.13 27.83
C THR A 10 25.81 -0.12 27.12
N MET A 11 26.77 -0.87 26.67
CA MET A 11 26.74 -2.30 26.41
C MET A 11 25.34 -2.91 26.30
N VAL A 12 24.81 -2.93 25.12
CA VAL A 12 23.80 -3.92 24.80
C VAL A 12 24.20 -4.58 23.50
N LEU A 13 24.59 -5.81 23.67
CA LEU A 13 24.63 -6.74 22.56
C LEU A 13 23.32 -6.66 21.78
N GLY A 14 23.43 -6.14 20.57
CA GLY A 14 22.65 -6.61 19.47
C GLY A 14 21.16 -6.39 19.46
N ALA A 15 20.62 -5.38 20.11
CA ALA A 15 19.32 -4.89 19.73
C ALA A 15 19.53 -3.81 18.66
N LEU A 16 19.70 -4.24 17.43
CA LEU A 16 19.46 -3.37 16.30
C LEU A 16 17.98 -3.05 16.32
N GLY A 17 17.63 -1.95 16.98
CA GLY A 17 16.32 -1.37 16.86
C GLY A 17 16.09 -1.04 15.40
N SER A 18 15.39 -1.90 14.69
CA SER A 18 14.96 -1.58 13.35
C SER A 18 13.95 -0.44 13.48
N CYS A 19 14.41 0.77 13.18
CA CYS A 19 13.50 1.87 12.95
C CYS A 19 12.67 1.53 11.73
N ALA A 20 11.42 1.14 11.94
CA ALA A 20 10.46 1.04 10.85
C ALA A 20 10.22 2.45 10.34
N MET A 21 10.86 2.81 9.22
CA MET A 21 10.58 4.06 8.53
C MET A 21 9.32 3.88 7.71
N PHE A 22 8.23 4.53 8.13
CA PHE A 22 7.04 4.64 7.30
C PHE A 22 7.27 5.70 6.22
N PRO A 23 6.67 5.56 5.02
CA PRO A 23 6.69 6.61 4.01
C PRO A 23 6.20 7.93 4.61
N PRO A 24 6.74 9.09 4.22
CA PRO A 24 6.37 10.39 4.81
C PRO A 24 4.88 10.72 4.74
N ASN A 25 4.16 10.13 3.78
CA ASN A 25 2.74 10.32 3.55
C ASN A 25 1.91 9.05 3.83
N ALA A 26 2.45 8.13 4.63
CA ALA A 26 1.75 6.90 4.97
C ALA A 26 0.44 7.17 5.69
N ALA A 27 -0.66 6.69 5.11
CA ALA A 27 -1.98 6.86 5.66
C ALA A 27 -2.29 5.83 6.74
N THR A 28 -3.09 6.25 7.73
CA THR A 28 -3.69 5.37 8.73
C THR A 28 -5.18 5.60 8.76
N SER A 29 -5.95 4.53 8.75
CA SER A 29 -7.39 4.54 8.86
C SER A 29 -7.86 3.65 10.01
N GLU A 30 -9.17 3.46 10.15
CA GLU A 30 -9.71 2.67 11.27
C GLU A 30 -9.15 1.24 11.32
N TYR A 31 -9.04 0.58 10.17
CA TYR A 31 -8.63 -0.84 10.09
C TYR A 31 -7.20 -1.04 9.60
N LEU A 32 -6.66 -0.11 8.82
CA LEU A 32 -5.42 -0.32 8.07
C LEU A 32 -4.46 0.84 8.24
N ARG A 33 -3.19 0.49 8.13
CA ARG A 33 -2.09 1.45 8.03
C ARG A 33 -1.21 1.06 6.84
N THR A 34 -0.85 2.03 6.03
CA THR A 34 0.12 1.84 4.96
C THR A 34 1.51 1.69 5.54
N THR A 35 2.18 0.58 5.26
CA THR A 35 3.57 0.34 5.65
C THR A 35 4.53 0.60 4.52
N ASP A 36 4.10 0.40 3.28
CA ASP A 36 4.88 0.74 2.09
C ASP A 36 3.96 1.06 0.92
N VAL A 37 4.35 2.04 0.13
CA VAL A 37 3.67 2.43 -1.10
C VAL A 37 4.71 2.89 -2.11
N GLY A 38 4.56 2.47 -3.36
CA GLY A 38 5.50 2.83 -4.40
C GLY A 38 5.21 2.13 -5.72
N TRP A 39 6.25 1.97 -6.49
CA TRP A 39 6.20 1.47 -7.84
C TRP A 39 7.15 0.29 -7.99
N VAL A 40 6.69 -0.75 -8.66
CA VAL A 40 7.52 -1.89 -9.03
C VAL A 40 7.77 -1.83 -10.53
N ILE A 41 9.04 -1.85 -10.91
CA ILE A 41 9.47 -1.82 -12.31
C ILE A 41 10.06 -3.18 -12.64
N SER A 42 9.47 -3.87 -13.61
CA SER A 42 10.02 -5.10 -14.16
C SER A 42 11.13 -4.76 -15.16
N LYS A 43 12.35 -5.22 -14.89
CA LYS A 43 13.48 -4.99 -15.79
C LYS A 43 13.35 -5.75 -17.11
N ALA A 44 12.59 -6.86 -17.12
CA ALA A 44 12.48 -7.72 -18.28
C ALA A 44 11.67 -7.07 -19.41
N ASP A 45 10.53 -6.46 -19.07
CA ASP A 45 9.57 -5.88 -20.04
C ASP A 45 9.33 -4.40 -19.82
N LYS A 46 10.01 -3.77 -18.85
CA LYS A 46 9.84 -2.37 -18.44
C LYS A 46 8.42 -2.02 -17.98
N SER A 47 7.63 -3.03 -17.59
CA SER A 47 6.31 -2.77 -17.02
C SER A 47 6.42 -2.13 -15.64
N VAL A 48 5.49 -1.23 -15.35
CA VAL A 48 5.39 -0.52 -14.08
C VAL A 48 4.06 -0.86 -13.42
N HIS A 49 4.10 -1.15 -12.13
CA HIS A 49 2.93 -1.48 -11.33
C HIS A 49 2.93 -0.65 -10.05
N TYR A 50 1.73 -0.29 -9.55
CA TYR A 50 1.63 0.14 -8.16
C TYR A 50 1.99 -1.00 -7.22
N SER A 51 2.60 -0.66 -6.11
CA SER A 51 2.83 -1.56 -5.00
C SER A 51 2.29 -0.93 -3.73
N LEU A 52 1.49 -1.66 -2.98
CA LEU A 52 0.90 -1.21 -1.73
C LEU A 52 1.02 -2.31 -0.68
N GLU A 53 1.58 -1.97 0.46
CA GLU A 53 1.68 -2.86 1.60
C GLU A 53 0.95 -2.24 2.79
N LEU A 54 0.05 -3.01 3.38
CA LEU A 54 -0.80 -2.60 4.49
C LEU A 54 -0.61 -3.53 5.69
N GLU A 55 -0.80 -2.98 6.88
CA GLU A 55 -0.95 -3.79 8.08
C GLU A 55 -2.22 -3.41 8.83
N THR A 56 -2.74 -4.35 9.62
CA THR A 56 -3.98 -4.12 10.38
C THR A 56 -3.73 -3.24 11.59
N VAL A 57 -4.62 -2.27 11.81
CA VAL A 57 -4.74 -1.48 13.05
C VAL A 57 -5.77 -2.13 13.97
N LYS A 58 -6.84 -2.64 13.40
CA LYS A 58 -7.86 -3.46 14.04
C LYS A 58 -7.87 -4.86 13.43
N PRO A 59 -8.23 -5.91 14.18
CA PRO A 59 -8.35 -7.25 13.62
C PRO A 59 -9.31 -7.29 12.44
N ILE A 60 -8.90 -7.96 11.38
CA ILE A 60 -9.70 -8.24 10.20
C ILE A 60 -9.98 -9.73 10.18
N LEU A 61 -11.26 -10.09 10.15
CA LEU A 61 -11.67 -11.48 10.19
C LEU A 61 -11.45 -12.20 8.86
N ALA A 62 -11.25 -13.51 8.93
CA ALA A 62 -11.21 -14.34 7.73
C ALA A 62 -12.49 -14.17 6.90
N GLY A 63 -12.35 -14.10 5.58
CA GLY A 63 -13.46 -13.90 4.67
C GLY A 63 -13.79 -12.45 4.34
N VAL A 64 -13.23 -11.49 5.08
CA VAL A 64 -13.31 -10.07 4.73
C VAL A 64 -12.65 -9.85 3.38
N VAL A 65 -13.26 -9.05 2.53
CA VAL A 65 -12.77 -8.74 1.19
C VAL A 65 -12.18 -7.33 1.15
N LEU A 66 -10.96 -7.22 0.66
CA LEU A 66 -10.32 -5.95 0.39
C LEU A 66 -10.28 -5.74 -1.12
N ASP A 67 -11.00 -4.75 -1.62
CA ASP A 67 -10.97 -4.32 -3.01
C ASP A 67 -10.09 -3.07 -3.11
N VAL A 68 -9.05 -3.14 -3.91
CA VAL A 68 -8.13 -2.04 -4.15
C VAL A 68 -8.36 -1.47 -5.54
N SER A 69 -8.52 -0.16 -5.61
CA SER A 69 -8.68 0.60 -6.83
C SER A 69 -7.49 1.55 -6.97
N PHE A 70 -6.68 1.36 -8.02
CA PHE A 70 -5.55 2.22 -8.33
C PHE A 70 -5.96 3.21 -9.41
N GLU A 71 -5.64 4.48 -9.23
CA GLU A 71 -5.96 5.51 -10.22
C GLU A 71 -5.32 5.16 -11.57
N ASN A 72 -6.13 5.17 -12.65
CA ASN A 72 -5.63 4.95 -14.00
C ASN A 72 -5.23 6.29 -14.62
N ALA A 73 -3.92 6.47 -14.80
CA ALA A 73 -3.38 7.71 -15.36
C ALA A 73 -3.80 7.97 -16.81
N ASP A 74 -4.22 6.96 -17.54
CA ASP A 74 -4.78 7.08 -18.89
C ASP A 74 -6.21 7.66 -18.90
N GLY A 75 -6.83 7.83 -17.72
CA GLY A 75 -8.19 8.33 -17.61
C GLY A 75 -9.28 7.31 -17.88
N GLY A 76 -8.92 6.04 -18.06
CA GLY A 76 -9.87 4.92 -18.18
C GLY A 76 -10.36 4.42 -16.83
N ALA A 77 -11.00 3.26 -16.84
CA ALA A 77 -11.43 2.59 -15.61
C ALA A 77 -10.25 2.37 -14.65
N PRO A 78 -10.46 2.49 -13.32
CA PRO A 78 -9.40 2.21 -12.36
C PRO A 78 -8.82 0.81 -12.55
N LEU A 79 -7.53 0.67 -12.29
CA LEU A 79 -6.89 -0.63 -12.17
C LEU A 79 -7.29 -1.23 -10.83
N SER A 80 -7.59 -2.51 -10.77
CA SER A 80 -8.12 -3.11 -9.54
C SER A 80 -7.42 -4.40 -9.16
N SER A 81 -7.44 -4.68 -7.86
CA SER A 81 -6.97 -5.92 -7.27
C SER A 81 -7.88 -6.27 -6.09
N THR A 82 -8.09 -7.56 -5.85
CA THR A 82 -8.93 -8.05 -4.77
C THR A 82 -8.18 -9.08 -3.96
N LEU A 83 -8.34 -9.04 -2.64
CA LEU A 83 -7.80 -10.02 -1.73
C LEU A 83 -8.86 -10.41 -0.70
N VAL A 84 -8.95 -11.70 -0.40
CA VAL A 84 -9.80 -12.22 0.70
C VAL A 84 -8.89 -12.49 1.90
N ALA A 85 -9.21 -11.90 3.03
CA ALA A 85 -8.42 -12.06 4.25
C ALA A 85 -8.47 -13.51 4.75
N GLY A 86 -7.30 -14.05 5.09
CA GLY A 86 -7.15 -15.32 5.78
C GLY A 86 -7.25 -15.18 7.29
N ALA A 87 -7.30 -16.33 7.98
CA ALA A 87 -7.34 -16.35 9.43
C ALA A 87 -6.08 -15.71 10.03
N ASN A 88 -6.27 -14.77 10.96
CA ASN A 88 -5.20 -14.06 11.65
C ASN A 88 -4.22 -13.32 10.72
N GLN A 89 -4.65 -12.97 9.53
CA GLN A 89 -3.83 -12.22 8.60
C GLN A 89 -3.72 -10.76 9.05
N THR A 90 -2.49 -10.26 9.19
CA THR A 90 -2.20 -8.91 9.66
C THR A 90 -1.52 -8.05 8.62
N ARG A 91 -1.07 -8.62 7.51
CA ARG A 91 -0.40 -7.93 6.42
C ARG A 91 -1.05 -8.27 5.09
N PHE A 92 -1.18 -7.24 4.25
CA PHE A 92 -1.77 -7.35 2.92
C PHE A 92 -0.85 -6.66 1.92
N GLU A 93 -0.51 -7.37 0.85
CA GLU A 93 0.31 -6.85 -0.24
C GLU A 93 -0.52 -6.82 -1.52
N PHE A 94 -0.47 -5.70 -2.21
CA PHE A 94 -1.18 -5.52 -3.48
C PHE A 94 -0.23 -5.01 -4.54
N GLN A 95 -0.41 -5.51 -5.74
CA GLN A 95 0.25 -5.02 -6.93
C GLN A 95 -0.79 -4.80 -8.01
N SER A 96 -0.75 -3.64 -8.67
CA SER A 96 -1.69 -3.35 -9.74
C SER A 96 -1.37 -4.11 -11.02
N PRO A 97 -2.32 -4.21 -11.94
CA PRO A 97 -2.00 -4.48 -13.35
C PRO A 97 -0.98 -3.47 -13.90
N PRO A 98 -0.34 -3.75 -15.04
CA PRO A 98 0.64 -2.83 -15.63
C PRO A 98 0.06 -1.45 -15.92
N ILE A 99 0.84 -0.42 -15.67
CA ILE A 99 0.52 0.97 -15.99
C ILE A 99 1.08 1.28 -17.37
N THR A 100 0.24 1.80 -18.26
CA THR A 100 0.62 2.12 -19.63
C THR A 100 1.07 3.56 -19.81
N LYS A 101 0.60 4.45 -18.94
CA LYS A 101 0.93 5.88 -18.99
C LYS A 101 0.93 6.47 -17.58
N MET A 102 1.88 7.35 -17.32
CA MET A 102 1.99 8.08 -16.06
C MET A 102 2.86 9.32 -16.26
N SER A 103 2.54 10.40 -15.58
CA SER A 103 3.33 11.63 -15.59
C SER A 103 4.08 11.80 -14.28
N SER A 104 5.34 12.24 -14.36
CA SER A 104 6.11 12.59 -13.18
C SER A 104 5.55 13.86 -12.51
N GLY A 105 5.82 14.00 -11.22
CA GLY A 105 5.44 15.19 -10.46
C GLY A 105 3.99 15.22 -10.03
N ARG A 106 3.31 14.08 -10.02
CA ARG A 106 1.89 13.98 -9.66
C ARG A 106 1.69 12.88 -8.62
N THR A 107 0.73 13.10 -7.71
CA THR A 107 0.26 12.08 -6.78
C THR A 107 -0.92 11.34 -7.38
N TYR A 108 -0.83 10.03 -7.41
CA TYR A 108 -1.90 9.14 -7.83
C TYR A 108 -2.54 8.48 -6.61
N MET A 109 -3.85 8.29 -6.64
CA MET A 109 -4.60 7.82 -5.50
C MET A 109 -4.87 6.31 -5.57
N ILE A 110 -4.76 5.66 -4.42
CA ILE A 110 -5.10 4.26 -4.22
C ILE A 110 -6.20 4.21 -3.18
N ASP A 111 -7.33 3.60 -3.52
CA ASP A 111 -8.47 3.46 -2.63
C ASP A 111 -8.68 1.99 -2.28
N VAL A 112 -8.78 1.68 -1.00
CA VAL A 112 -9.10 0.36 -0.49
C VAL A 112 -10.49 0.40 0.13
N THR A 113 -11.37 -0.48 -0.31
CA THR A 113 -12.68 -0.69 0.30
C THR A 113 -12.68 -2.04 1.00
N ILE A 114 -13.06 -2.04 2.26
CA ILE A 114 -13.08 -3.24 3.11
C ILE A 114 -14.54 -3.68 3.25
N PHE A 115 -14.86 -4.86 2.73
CA PHE A 115 -16.19 -5.44 2.82
C PHE A 115 -16.24 -6.57 3.84
N ALA A 116 -17.35 -6.69 4.54
CA ALA A 116 -17.55 -7.72 5.56
C ALA A 116 -17.40 -9.15 5.00
N ASP A 117 -17.83 -9.37 3.76
CA ASP A 117 -17.78 -10.66 3.09
C ASP A 117 -17.82 -10.50 1.55
N ALA A 118 -17.77 -11.63 0.85
CA ALA A 118 -17.74 -11.66 -0.61
C ALA A 118 -19.01 -11.13 -1.28
N SER A 119 -20.12 -10.95 -0.57
CA SER A 119 -21.32 -10.35 -1.11
C SER A 119 -21.17 -8.85 -1.41
N ARG A 120 -20.20 -8.21 -0.76
CA ARG A 120 -19.91 -6.76 -0.85
C ARG A 120 -21.11 -5.87 -0.48
N LYS A 121 -22.03 -6.39 0.35
CA LYS A 121 -23.20 -5.64 0.79
C LYS A 121 -22.93 -4.69 1.94
N HIS A 122 -21.92 -4.99 2.76
CA HIS A 122 -21.57 -4.21 3.95
C HIS A 122 -20.13 -3.74 3.89
N VAL A 123 -19.95 -2.43 3.79
CA VAL A 123 -18.64 -1.79 3.88
C VAL A 123 -18.27 -1.65 5.34
N LEU A 124 -17.14 -2.25 5.75
CA LEU A 124 -16.59 -2.09 7.09
C LEU A 124 -15.78 -0.81 7.22
N GLY A 125 -15.07 -0.44 6.17
CA GLY A 125 -14.21 0.73 6.20
C GLY A 125 -13.57 1.01 4.85
N LYS A 126 -12.87 2.14 4.81
CA LYS A 126 -12.12 2.59 3.63
C LYS A 126 -10.74 3.05 4.04
N HIS A 127 -9.79 2.91 3.11
CA HIS A 127 -8.44 3.38 3.29
C HIS A 127 -7.96 4.01 1.99
N THR A 128 -7.40 5.21 2.07
CA THR A 128 -6.92 5.95 0.90
C THR A 128 -5.45 6.28 1.08
N GLN A 129 -4.65 6.01 0.05
CA GLN A 129 -3.23 6.26 0.05
C GLN A 129 -2.82 6.99 -1.23
N GLY A 130 -2.09 8.09 -1.09
CA GLY A 130 -1.45 8.76 -2.21
C GLY A 130 -0.08 8.14 -2.53
N ASP A 131 0.24 8.08 -3.81
CA ASP A 131 1.53 7.59 -4.30
C ASP A 131 2.11 8.62 -5.30
N TYR A 132 3.18 9.28 -4.87
CA TYR A 132 3.82 10.32 -5.67
C TYR A 132 4.74 9.70 -6.74
N SER A 133 4.59 10.16 -7.97
CA SER A 133 5.43 9.72 -9.07
C SER A 133 6.57 10.71 -9.33
N SER A 134 7.80 10.24 -9.25
CA SER A 134 9.01 10.99 -9.62
C SER A 134 9.51 10.67 -11.03
N PHE A 135 8.79 9.82 -11.76
CA PHE A 135 9.15 9.41 -13.12
C PHE A 135 7.91 9.29 -13.99
N SER A 136 8.11 9.19 -15.29
CA SER A 136 7.03 9.01 -16.27
C SER A 136 7.02 7.59 -16.83
N VAL A 137 5.85 7.14 -17.28
CA VAL A 137 5.67 5.90 -18.02
C VAL A 137 5.11 6.28 -19.39
N PRO A 138 5.64 5.75 -20.50
CA PRO A 138 6.73 4.78 -20.62
C PRO A 138 8.07 5.29 -20.07
N ILE A 139 8.88 4.35 -19.62
CA ILE A 139 10.27 4.65 -19.20
C ILE A 139 11.15 4.71 -20.43
N ASP A 140 11.87 5.82 -20.59
CA ASP A 140 12.84 6.04 -21.67
C ASP A 140 14.13 5.23 -21.45
#